data_1a5880294ee1c5a572b8f9f4461db173
#
_entry.id   1a5880294ee1c5a572b8f9f4461db173
#
_cell.length_a   1.000
_cell.length_b   1.000
_cell.length_c   1.000
_cell.angle_alpha   90.00
_cell.angle_beta   90.00
_cell.angle_gamma   90.00
#
_symmetry.space_group_name_H-M   'P 1'
#
loop_
_entity.id
_entity.type
_entity.pdbx_description
1 polymer ?
#
loop_
_entity_poly.entity_id
_entity_poly.type
_entity_poly.pdbx_seq_one_letter_code
_entity_poly.pdbx_strand_id
1 'polypeptide(L)'
;VPDEEQGLLGAKALDVNLLGANFGYCLDCCEIGELIYENWNAADCTAVFKGVSAHPMNAKGKLVNSLLLAHKFISLLPGGEVPECTEGKEGYFWVKELSGNSAKTTLKIDIREFDEAKFQKRLELLSEMANSFNKIYGDRCEITLKTRYENVFKFLKDENSLPIKLTKDAFSELNITPNIKPMRGGYDGAAISAKGVPTLNLFTGGNNFHSIFEYLPVS
;
A
#
# COMPACT_ATOMS: atom_id res chain seq x y z
N VAL A 1 -15.36 11.81 -4.32
CA VAL A 1 -15.13 11.88 -2.86
C VAL A 1 -13.95 12.81 -2.61
N PRO A 2 -14.00 13.75 -1.65
CA PRO A 2 -12.89 14.68 -1.40
C PRO A 2 -11.70 13.97 -0.74
N ASP A 3 -10.51 14.62 -0.83
CA ASP A 3 -9.28 14.21 -0.13
C ASP A 3 -8.77 12.80 -0.47
N GLU A 4 -8.95 12.37 -1.74
CA GLU A 4 -8.44 11.10 -2.22
C GLU A 4 -6.90 11.06 -2.06
N GLU A 5 -6.19 12.07 -2.55
CA GLU A 5 -4.75 12.23 -2.53
C GLU A 5 -4.14 12.36 -1.12
N GLN A 6 -4.98 12.67 -0.13
CA GLN A 6 -4.58 12.71 1.28
C GLN A 6 -4.69 11.35 1.99
N GLY A 7 -4.75 10.26 1.23
CA GLY A 7 -4.83 8.89 1.74
C GLY A 7 -6.26 8.38 1.89
N LEU A 8 -7.12 8.70 0.93
CA LEU A 8 -8.52 8.24 0.81
C LEU A 8 -9.39 8.71 1.99
N LEU A 9 -9.16 9.92 2.51
CA LEU A 9 -9.81 10.38 3.74
C LEU A 9 -11.31 10.51 3.56
N GLY A 10 -11.78 11.06 2.44
CA GLY A 10 -13.19 11.21 2.14
C GLY A 10 -13.89 9.86 1.99
N ALA A 11 -13.29 8.92 1.26
CA ALA A 11 -13.83 7.56 1.12
C ALA A 11 -13.87 6.81 2.46
N LYS A 12 -12.87 7.01 3.30
CA LYS A 12 -12.84 6.47 4.67
C LYS A 12 -13.90 7.09 5.58
N ALA A 13 -14.25 8.35 5.38
CA ALA A 13 -15.28 9.05 6.14
C ALA A 13 -16.70 8.78 5.62
N LEU A 14 -16.86 8.35 4.35
CA LEU A 14 -18.16 8.12 3.72
C LEU A 14 -18.98 7.07 4.48
N ASP A 15 -20.21 7.39 4.83
CA ASP A 15 -21.18 6.39 5.31
C ASP A 15 -21.82 5.68 4.11
N VAL A 16 -21.32 4.49 3.79
CA VAL A 16 -21.79 3.71 2.64
C VAL A 16 -23.23 3.21 2.79
N ASN A 17 -23.77 3.15 4.02
CA ASN A 17 -25.16 2.75 4.24
C ASN A 17 -26.15 3.77 3.65
N LEU A 18 -25.78 5.04 3.58
CA LEU A 18 -26.58 6.10 2.97
C LEU A 18 -26.68 5.95 1.44
N LEU A 19 -25.75 5.22 0.81
CA LEU A 19 -25.77 5.02 -0.63
C LEU A 19 -26.84 4.01 -1.07
N GLY A 20 -27.20 3.05 -0.21
CA GLY A 20 -28.11 1.95 -0.57
C GLY A 20 -27.64 1.13 -1.78
N ALA A 21 -26.33 1.12 -2.05
CA ALA A 21 -25.72 0.51 -3.23
C ALA A 21 -25.13 -0.87 -2.90
N ASN A 22 -25.27 -1.81 -3.85
CA ASN A 22 -24.67 -3.14 -3.75
C ASN A 22 -23.24 -3.19 -4.31
N PHE A 23 -22.88 -2.26 -5.19
CA PHE A 23 -21.56 -2.06 -5.76
C PHE A 23 -21.43 -0.63 -6.30
N GLY A 24 -20.22 -0.23 -6.68
CA GLY A 24 -19.92 1.10 -7.22
C GLY A 24 -18.87 1.08 -8.31
N TYR A 25 -18.73 2.23 -8.97
CA TYR A 25 -17.67 2.50 -9.94
C TYR A 25 -16.96 3.80 -9.54
N CYS A 26 -15.63 3.76 -9.56
CA CYS A 26 -14.77 4.92 -9.48
C CYS A 26 -14.30 5.26 -10.90
N LEU A 27 -14.17 6.52 -11.23
CA LEU A 27 -13.64 6.97 -12.52
C LEU A 27 -12.29 7.65 -12.24
N ASP A 28 -11.24 6.83 -12.16
CA ASP A 28 -9.92 7.28 -11.69
C ASP A 28 -8.79 6.45 -12.31
N CYS A 29 -8.89 6.10 -13.59
CA CYS A 29 -7.79 5.56 -14.36
C CYS A 29 -7.76 6.14 -15.79
N CYS A 30 -6.70 5.83 -16.56
CA CYS A 30 -6.23 6.67 -17.63
C CYS A 30 -6.84 6.35 -19.00
N GLU A 31 -6.50 5.16 -19.51
CA GLU A 31 -6.70 4.82 -20.93
C GLU A 31 -8.11 4.27 -21.17
N ILE A 32 -8.69 4.60 -22.32
CA ILE A 32 -9.98 4.05 -22.74
C ILE A 32 -9.93 2.52 -22.72
N GLY A 33 -10.94 1.91 -22.08
CA GLY A 33 -11.06 0.47 -21.93
C GLY A 33 -10.44 -0.08 -20.65
N GLU A 34 -9.73 0.70 -19.87
CA GLU A 34 -9.22 0.25 -18.57
C GLU A 34 -10.35 -0.14 -17.63
N LEU A 35 -10.22 -1.37 -17.14
CA LEU A 35 -11.08 -1.95 -16.10
C LEU A 35 -10.19 -2.52 -15.03
N ILE A 36 -10.16 -1.86 -13.88
CA ILE A 36 -9.35 -2.24 -12.73
C ILE A 36 -10.26 -2.74 -11.61
N TYR A 37 -10.12 -3.99 -11.26
CA TYR A 37 -10.80 -4.64 -10.15
C TYR A 37 -9.82 -5.36 -9.22
N GLU A 38 -8.54 -5.10 -9.40
CA GLU A 38 -7.46 -5.66 -8.61
C GLU A 38 -6.39 -4.60 -8.35
N ASN A 39 -6.09 -4.34 -7.09
CA ASN A 39 -5.07 -3.40 -6.66
C ASN A 39 -4.25 -3.98 -5.52
N TRP A 40 -3.23 -3.25 -5.05
CA TRP A 40 -2.43 -3.66 -3.90
C TRP A 40 -3.26 -3.83 -2.61
N ASN A 41 -2.84 -4.79 -1.76
CA ASN A 41 -2.90 -4.59 -0.32
C ASN A 41 -1.73 -3.72 0.10
N ALA A 42 -1.95 -2.78 1.00
CA ALA A 42 -0.94 -1.83 1.42
C ALA A 42 -0.92 -1.63 2.94
N ALA A 43 0.28 -1.66 3.52
CA ALA A 43 0.49 -1.33 4.92
C ALA A 43 1.74 -0.46 5.11
N ASP A 44 1.73 0.33 6.17
CA ASP A 44 2.90 1.03 6.68
C ASP A 44 3.45 0.29 7.90
N CYS A 45 4.76 0.14 7.95
CA CYS A 45 5.48 -0.25 9.15
C CYS A 45 6.30 0.93 9.65
N THR A 46 6.13 1.29 10.91
CA THR A 46 7.02 2.21 11.62
C THR A 46 7.80 1.42 12.64
N ALA A 47 9.12 1.33 12.47
CA ALA A 47 10.03 0.71 13.42
C ALA A 47 10.83 1.78 14.17
N VAL A 48 10.81 1.72 15.49
CA VAL A 48 11.54 2.65 16.36
C VAL A 48 12.63 1.89 17.08
N PHE A 49 13.88 2.34 16.88
CA PHE A 49 15.06 1.76 17.52
C PHE A 49 15.53 2.64 18.66
N LYS A 50 15.76 2.03 19.83
CA LYS A 50 16.20 2.71 21.07
C LYS A 50 17.68 2.44 21.28
N GLY A 51 18.48 3.49 21.27
CA GLY A 51 19.92 3.46 21.57
C GLY A 51 20.22 3.81 23.03
N VAL A 52 21.51 3.85 23.35
CA VAL A 52 22.04 4.39 24.60
C VAL A 52 23.17 5.31 24.24
N SER A 53 23.01 6.60 24.53
CA SER A 53 24.05 7.59 24.30
C SER A 53 25.14 7.48 25.35
N ALA A 54 26.40 7.64 24.91
CA ALA A 54 27.56 7.76 25.80
C ALA A 54 28.60 8.68 25.15
N HIS A 55 29.38 9.35 25.95
CA HIS A 55 30.49 10.14 25.43
C HIS A 55 31.52 9.23 24.74
N PRO A 56 32.03 9.56 23.53
CA PRO A 56 32.93 8.69 22.77
C PRO A 56 34.15 8.20 23.56
N MET A 57 34.68 9.03 24.47
CA MET A 57 35.79 8.67 25.33
C MET A 57 35.54 7.45 26.22
N ASN A 58 34.26 7.20 26.61
CA ASN A 58 33.84 6.13 27.51
C ASN A 58 32.77 5.22 26.87
N ALA A 59 32.70 5.15 25.55
CA ALA A 59 31.62 4.50 24.80
C ALA A 59 31.70 2.97 24.83
N LYS A 60 32.89 2.39 25.03
CA LYS A 60 33.08 0.93 25.01
C LYS A 60 32.18 0.24 26.06
N GLY A 61 31.32 -0.66 25.60
CA GLY A 61 30.36 -1.40 26.45
C GLY A 61 29.18 -0.60 26.99
N LYS A 62 29.05 0.70 26.59
CA LYS A 62 27.97 1.60 27.04
C LYS A 62 27.12 2.15 25.89
N LEU A 63 27.77 2.63 24.82
CA LEU A 63 27.09 3.22 23.67
C LEU A 63 26.37 2.12 22.88
N VAL A 64 25.09 2.33 22.65
CA VAL A 64 24.31 1.55 21.68
C VAL A 64 23.77 2.53 20.65
N ASN A 65 24.27 2.45 19.42
CA ASN A 65 23.90 3.37 18.36
C ASN A 65 22.63 2.86 17.64
N SER A 66 21.52 3.56 17.81
CA SER A 66 20.24 3.17 17.20
C SER A 66 20.25 3.26 15.66
N LEU A 67 21.06 4.12 15.04
CA LEU A 67 21.23 4.14 13.57
C LEU A 67 21.83 2.83 13.06
N LEU A 68 22.83 2.28 13.78
CA LEU A 68 23.43 0.99 13.43
C LEU A 68 22.46 -0.18 13.69
N LEU A 69 21.59 -0.08 14.69
CA LEU A 69 20.55 -1.06 14.92
C LEU A 69 19.55 -1.04 13.75
N ALA A 70 19.09 0.14 13.32
CA ALA A 70 18.18 0.28 12.19
C ALA A 70 18.81 -0.23 10.88
N HIS A 71 20.08 0.07 10.62
CA HIS A 71 20.82 -0.48 9.48
C HIS A 71 20.84 -2.01 9.47
N LYS A 72 21.14 -2.64 10.63
CA LYS A 72 21.12 -4.10 10.75
C LYS A 72 19.72 -4.68 10.49
N PHE A 73 18.67 -4.02 10.96
CA PHE A 73 17.31 -4.45 10.72
C PHE A 73 16.95 -4.38 9.22
N ILE A 74 17.30 -3.28 8.55
CA ILE A 74 17.10 -3.11 7.10
C ILE A 74 17.83 -4.24 6.33
N SER A 75 19.03 -4.62 6.75
CA SER A 75 19.83 -5.67 6.10
C SER A 75 19.23 -7.08 6.22
N LEU A 76 18.20 -7.27 7.05
CA LEU A 76 17.45 -8.52 7.15
C LEU A 76 16.28 -8.59 6.18
N LEU A 77 15.87 -7.46 5.59
CA LEU A 77 14.79 -7.45 4.59
C LEU A 77 15.25 -8.18 3.32
N PRO A 78 14.32 -8.85 2.60
CA PRO A 78 14.63 -9.50 1.33
C PRO A 78 15.15 -8.50 0.30
N GLY A 79 16.42 -8.59 -0.05
CA GLY A 79 17.10 -7.57 -0.89
C GLY A 79 16.59 -7.42 -2.31
N GLY A 80 15.93 -8.47 -2.87
CA GLY A 80 15.32 -8.43 -4.19
C GLY A 80 13.85 -7.97 -4.19
N GLU A 81 13.23 -7.87 -3.01
CA GLU A 81 11.81 -7.50 -2.87
C GLU A 81 11.67 -5.99 -2.56
N VAL A 82 12.17 -5.17 -3.47
CA VAL A 82 12.16 -3.70 -3.40
C VAL A 82 11.52 -3.14 -4.68
N PRO A 83 10.97 -1.92 -4.66
CA PRO A 83 10.30 -1.33 -5.83
C PRO A 83 11.16 -1.34 -7.09
N GLU A 84 12.47 -1.14 -6.94
CA GLU A 84 13.45 -1.07 -8.04
C GLU A 84 13.69 -2.44 -8.71
N CYS A 85 13.31 -3.53 -8.06
CA CYS A 85 13.53 -4.91 -8.53
C CYS A 85 12.23 -5.67 -8.80
N THR A 86 11.06 -5.02 -8.69
CA THR A 86 9.75 -5.68 -8.80
C THR A 86 8.86 -5.06 -9.87
N GLU A 87 8.10 -5.91 -10.57
CA GLU A 87 7.13 -5.49 -11.58
C GLU A 87 5.80 -6.27 -11.47
N GLY A 88 4.81 -5.91 -12.29
CA GLY A 88 3.52 -6.59 -12.35
C GLY A 88 2.88 -6.73 -10.97
N LYS A 89 2.64 -7.97 -10.52
CA LYS A 89 2.02 -8.29 -9.24
C LYS A 89 3.02 -8.67 -8.14
N GLU A 90 4.31 -8.47 -8.35
CA GLU A 90 5.34 -8.79 -7.36
C GLU A 90 5.33 -7.77 -6.22
N GLY A 91 5.15 -8.27 -4.99
CA GLY A 91 5.13 -7.45 -3.79
C GLY A 91 6.51 -7.02 -3.32
N TYR A 92 6.57 -5.98 -2.47
CA TYR A 92 7.84 -5.42 -2.01
C TYR A 92 7.78 -4.84 -0.59
N PHE A 93 8.97 -4.58 -0.04
CA PHE A 93 9.23 -3.72 1.12
C PHE A 93 9.99 -2.48 0.65
N TRP A 94 9.41 -1.31 0.81
CA TRP A 94 10.06 -0.05 0.44
C TRP A 94 10.47 0.73 1.68
N VAL A 95 11.76 0.85 1.92
CA VAL A 95 12.31 1.72 2.95
C VAL A 95 12.14 3.17 2.49
N LYS A 96 11.15 3.86 3.03
CA LYS A 96 10.78 5.24 2.63
C LYS A 96 11.57 6.31 3.37
N GLU A 97 11.85 6.05 4.64
CA GLU A 97 12.47 7.05 5.51
C GLU A 97 13.29 6.37 6.60
N LEU A 98 14.47 6.90 6.85
CA LEU A 98 15.30 6.57 8.00
C LEU A 98 15.75 7.88 8.64
N SER A 99 15.27 8.19 9.83
CA SER A 99 15.56 9.46 10.52
C SER A 99 15.88 9.23 11.99
N GLY A 100 16.84 9.99 12.53
CA GLY A 100 17.21 9.90 13.94
C GLY A 100 18.68 10.19 14.23
N ASN A 101 19.11 9.70 15.39
CA ASN A 101 20.46 9.86 15.90
C ASN A 101 20.86 8.62 16.73
N SER A 102 22.01 8.65 17.42
CA SER A 102 22.48 7.51 18.21
C SER A 102 21.53 7.07 19.33
N ALA A 103 20.66 7.96 19.85
CA ALA A 103 19.75 7.66 20.95
C ALA A 103 18.43 7.06 20.47
N LYS A 104 17.88 7.54 19.34
CA LYS A 104 16.62 7.08 18.78
C LYS A 104 16.63 7.22 17.26
N THR A 105 16.23 6.16 16.56
CA THR A 105 16.06 6.14 15.10
C THR A 105 14.70 5.61 14.75
N THR A 106 14.03 6.25 13.78
CA THR A 106 12.76 5.82 13.21
C THR A 106 12.97 5.40 11.78
N LEU A 107 12.46 4.22 11.44
CA LEU A 107 12.44 3.64 10.10
C LEU A 107 10.99 3.51 9.66
N LYS A 108 10.67 4.00 8.45
CA LYS A 108 9.35 3.80 7.83
C LYS A 108 9.49 2.92 6.60
N ILE A 109 8.71 1.85 6.56
CA ILE A 109 8.66 0.89 5.45
C ILE A 109 7.23 0.85 4.92
N ASP A 110 7.08 0.94 3.61
CA ASP A 110 5.83 0.70 2.89
C ASP A 110 5.82 -0.75 2.40
N ILE A 111 4.75 -1.47 2.66
CA ILE A 111 4.55 -2.88 2.27
C ILE A 111 3.46 -2.94 1.23
N ARG A 112 3.73 -3.63 0.12
CA ARG A 112 2.77 -3.86 -0.96
C ARG A 112 2.74 -5.32 -1.35
N GLU A 113 1.54 -5.84 -1.59
CA GLU A 113 1.34 -7.20 -2.09
C GLU A 113 -0.08 -7.33 -2.68
N PHE A 114 -0.23 -8.01 -3.80
CA PHE A 114 -1.55 -8.27 -4.39
C PHE A 114 -2.27 -9.43 -3.69
N ASP A 115 -1.56 -10.51 -3.45
CA ASP A 115 -2.10 -11.70 -2.81
C ASP A 115 -2.29 -11.49 -1.30
N GLU A 116 -3.50 -11.73 -0.80
CA GLU A 116 -3.83 -11.53 0.62
C GLU A 116 -3.00 -12.42 1.55
N ALA A 117 -2.80 -13.68 1.19
CA ALA A 117 -2.06 -14.60 2.06
C ALA A 117 -0.57 -14.23 2.11
N LYS A 118 0.02 -13.81 0.99
CA LYS A 118 1.39 -13.28 0.96
C LYS A 118 1.49 -11.96 1.70
N PHE A 119 0.48 -11.10 1.60
CA PHE A 119 0.45 -9.84 2.34
C PHE A 119 0.51 -10.07 3.85
N GLN A 120 -0.30 -10.99 4.37
CA GLN A 120 -0.27 -11.34 5.79
C GLN A 120 1.10 -11.92 6.20
N LYS A 121 1.69 -12.78 5.38
CA LYS A 121 3.04 -13.31 5.62
C LYS A 121 4.12 -12.22 5.67
N ARG A 122 3.99 -11.14 4.87
CA ARG A 122 4.90 -9.99 4.93
C ARG A 122 4.79 -9.24 6.24
N LEU A 123 3.57 -9.06 6.76
CA LEU A 123 3.35 -8.42 8.07
C LEU A 123 3.86 -9.29 9.22
N GLU A 124 3.62 -10.60 9.16
CA GLU A 124 4.14 -11.57 10.10
C GLU A 124 5.67 -11.58 10.10
N LEU A 125 6.32 -11.59 8.93
CA LEU A 125 7.77 -11.54 8.80
C LEU A 125 8.36 -10.33 9.53
N LEU A 126 7.82 -9.13 9.36
CA LEU A 126 8.30 -7.94 10.07
C LEU A 126 8.15 -8.07 11.60
N SER A 127 7.04 -8.67 12.04
CA SER A 127 6.80 -8.92 13.47
C SER A 127 7.81 -9.93 14.05
N GLU A 128 8.05 -11.03 13.33
CA GLU A 128 9.04 -12.05 13.72
C GLU A 128 10.47 -11.50 13.69
N MET A 129 10.79 -10.67 12.68
CA MET A 129 12.07 -9.99 12.61
C MET A 129 12.29 -9.09 13.83
N ALA A 130 11.30 -8.29 14.23
CA ALA A 130 11.40 -7.42 15.41
C ALA A 130 11.57 -8.24 16.70
N ASN A 131 10.81 -9.33 16.84
CA ASN A 131 10.92 -10.24 17.99
C ASN A 131 12.30 -10.91 18.06
N SER A 132 12.81 -11.41 16.94
CA SER A 132 14.13 -12.03 16.85
C SER A 132 15.25 -11.01 17.09
N PHE A 133 15.09 -9.80 16.56
CA PHE A 133 16.00 -8.69 16.77
C PHE A 133 16.12 -8.33 18.27
N ASN A 134 14.97 -8.26 18.97
CA ASN A 134 14.94 -7.95 20.38
C ASN A 134 15.55 -9.06 21.26
N LYS A 135 15.47 -10.32 20.86
CA LYS A 135 16.18 -11.42 21.54
C LYS A 135 17.71 -11.25 21.46
N ILE A 136 18.24 -10.68 20.38
CA ILE A 136 19.68 -10.49 20.16
C ILE A 136 20.20 -9.21 20.81
N TYR A 137 19.46 -8.09 20.67
CA TYR A 137 19.92 -6.75 21.04
C TYR A 137 19.26 -6.18 22.30
N GLY A 138 18.35 -6.94 22.97
CA GLY A 138 17.47 -6.46 24.03
C GLY A 138 16.27 -5.72 23.44
N ASP A 139 15.31 -5.31 24.27
CA ASP A 139 14.05 -4.64 23.86
C ASP A 139 14.29 -3.26 23.27
N ARG A 140 14.93 -3.22 22.08
CA ARG A 140 15.36 -1.98 21.41
C ARG A 140 14.64 -1.68 20.11
N CYS A 141 13.82 -2.58 19.60
CA CYS A 141 13.02 -2.40 18.39
C CYS A 141 11.54 -2.51 18.73
N GLU A 142 10.79 -1.45 18.49
CA GLU A 142 9.33 -1.44 18.56
C GLU A 142 8.78 -1.22 17.15
N ILE A 143 7.86 -2.07 16.69
CA ILE A 143 7.19 -1.90 15.40
C ILE A 143 5.71 -1.62 15.57
N THR A 144 5.18 -0.80 14.67
CA THR A 144 3.74 -0.56 14.51
C THR A 144 3.40 -0.83 13.05
N LEU A 145 2.45 -1.73 12.81
CA LEU A 145 1.91 -2.05 11.49
C LEU A 145 0.53 -1.42 11.34
N LYS A 146 0.28 -0.78 10.21
CA LYS A 146 -1.01 -0.15 9.91
C LYS A 146 -1.40 -0.43 8.46
N THR A 147 -2.43 -1.25 8.26
CA THR A 147 -3.04 -1.43 6.93
C THR A 147 -3.66 -0.11 6.46
N ARG A 148 -3.37 0.28 5.23
CA ARG A 148 -3.92 1.49 4.60
C ARG A 148 -5.16 1.22 3.78
N TYR A 149 -5.08 0.20 2.94
CA TYR A 149 -6.17 -0.32 2.12
C TYR A 149 -5.89 -1.77 1.70
N GLU A 150 -6.93 -2.43 1.23
CA GLU A 150 -6.90 -3.83 0.79
C GLU A 150 -7.20 -3.93 -0.70
N ASN A 151 -6.86 -5.06 -1.31
CA ASN A 151 -7.18 -5.37 -2.69
C ASN A 151 -8.70 -5.48 -2.89
N VAL A 152 -9.26 -4.73 -3.82
CA VAL A 152 -10.70 -4.73 -4.15
C VAL A 152 -11.19 -6.11 -4.56
N PHE A 153 -10.35 -6.92 -5.21
CA PHE A 153 -10.69 -8.28 -5.63
C PHE A 153 -11.19 -9.17 -4.48
N LYS A 154 -10.68 -8.97 -3.28
CA LYS A 154 -11.14 -9.64 -2.05
C LYS A 154 -12.65 -9.48 -1.82
N PHE A 155 -13.22 -8.35 -2.18
CA PHE A 155 -14.64 -8.01 -1.95
C PHE A 155 -15.55 -8.38 -3.13
N LEU A 156 -14.98 -8.62 -4.30
CA LEU A 156 -15.69 -9.04 -5.51
C LEU A 156 -15.98 -10.54 -5.55
N LYS A 157 -15.22 -11.34 -4.80
CA LYS A 157 -15.28 -12.80 -4.70
C LYS A 157 -14.71 -13.55 -5.90
N ASP A 158 -15.07 -13.15 -7.14
CA ASP A 158 -14.55 -13.77 -8.37
C ASP A 158 -14.69 -12.82 -9.58
N GLU A 159 -14.08 -13.21 -10.70
CA GLU A 159 -14.07 -12.44 -11.96
C GLU A 159 -15.43 -12.42 -12.69
N ASN A 160 -16.42 -13.18 -12.24
CA ASN A 160 -17.78 -13.22 -12.79
C ASN A 160 -18.75 -12.39 -11.95
N SER A 161 -18.26 -11.64 -10.96
CA SER A 161 -19.09 -10.77 -10.14
C SER A 161 -19.88 -9.77 -11.00
N LEU A 162 -21.08 -9.46 -10.56
CA LEU A 162 -22.03 -8.64 -11.31
C LEU A 162 -21.44 -7.32 -11.83
N PRO A 163 -20.70 -6.51 -11.04
CA PRO A 163 -20.16 -5.25 -11.54
C PRO A 163 -19.12 -5.44 -12.66
N ILE A 164 -18.30 -6.49 -12.61
CA ILE A 164 -17.33 -6.80 -13.68
C ILE A 164 -18.08 -7.19 -14.96
N LYS A 165 -19.09 -8.04 -14.84
CA LYS A 165 -19.90 -8.49 -15.99
C LYS A 165 -20.61 -7.31 -16.65
N LEU A 166 -21.29 -6.47 -15.88
CA LEU A 166 -21.99 -5.29 -16.41
C LEU A 166 -21.04 -4.34 -17.14
N THR A 167 -19.82 -4.14 -16.62
CA THR A 167 -18.83 -3.31 -17.30
C THR A 167 -18.38 -3.92 -18.62
N LYS A 168 -18.10 -5.23 -18.65
CA LYS A 168 -17.71 -5.92 -19.89
C LYS A 168 -18.85 -5.89 -20.95
N ASP A 169 -20.07 -6.06 -20.52
CA ASP A 169 -21.25 -5.98 -21.40
C ASP A 169 -21.38 -4.56 -21.98
N ALA A 170 -21.30 -3.51 -21.16
CA ALA A 170 -21.34 -2.12 -21.61
C ALA A 170 -20.18 -1.77 -22.56
N PHE A 171 -18.96 -2.25 -22.29
CA PHE A 171 -17.83 -2.05 -23.18
C PHE A 171 -18.05 -2.71 -24.54
N SER A 172 -18.65 -3.93 -24.55
CA SER A 172 -19.01 -4.63 -25.79
C SER A 172 -20.03 -3.84 -26.61
N GLU A 173 -21.08 -3.31 -25.98
CA GLU A 173 -22.10 -2.49 -26.65
C GLU A 173 -21.51 -1.21 -27.25
N LEU A 174 -20.52 -0.63 -26.60
CA LEU A 174 -19.84 0.59 -27.06
C LEU A 174 -18.66 0.31 -28.02
N ASN A 175 -18.39 -0.94 -28.37
CA ASN A 175 -17.22 -1.37 -29.14
C ASN A 175 -15.89 -0.96 -28.48
N ILE A 176 -15.83 -0.92 -27.16
CA ILE A 176 -14.61 -0.68 -26.38
C ILE A 176 -13.97 -2.02 -26.06
N THR A 177 -12.71 -2.18 -26.40
CA THR A 177 -11.93 -3.37 -26.02
C THR A 177 -11.49 -3.26 -24.56
N PRO A 178 -11.89 -4.21 -23.68
CA PRO A 178 -11.44 -4.19 -22.29
C PRO A 178 -9.93 -4.31 -22.15
N ASN A 179 -9.31 -3.41 -21.40
CA ASN A 179 -7.91 -3.45 -20.98
C ASN A 179 -7.88 -3.75 -19.48
N ILE A 180 -7.88 -5.05 -19.14
CA ILE A 180 -7.89 -5.50 -17.74
C ILE A 180 -6.47 -5.58 -17.24
N LYS A 181 -6.13 -4.75 -16.26
CA LYS A 181 -4.80 -4.74 -15.63
C LYS A 181 -4.89 -4.49 -14.14
N PRO A 182 -3.95 -5.01 -13.33
CA PRO A 182 -3.88 -4.70 -11.92
C PRO A 182 -3.33 -3.29 -11.72
N MET A 183 -3.82 -2.59 -10.71
CA MET A 183 -3.34 -1.25 -10.35
C MET A 183 -2.28 -1.34 -9.24
N ARG A 184 -1.09 -0.82 -9.52
CA ARG A 184 0.01 -0.70 -8.53
C ARG A 184 -0.16 0.52 -7.61
N GLY A 185 -1.38 0.79 -7.16
CA GLY A 185 -1.75 1.92 -6.33
C GLY A 185 -2.99 1.63 -5.49
N GLY A 186 -3.47 2.66 -4.79
CA GLY A 186 -4.77 2.68 -4.13
C GLY A 186 -5.65 3.73 -4.77
N TYR A 187 -6.94 3.63 -4.58
CA TYR A 187 -7.95 4.59 -5.02
C TYR A 187 -9.16 4.53 -4.08
N ASP A 188 -10.05 5.50 -4.15
CA ASP A 188 -11.22 5.60 -3.27
C ASP A 188 -12.07 4.33 -3.23
N GLY A 189 -12.19 3.63 -4.36
CA GLY A 189 -12.91 2.36 -4.46
C GLY A 189 -12.38 1.27 -3.53
N ALA A 190 -11.08 1.25 -3.22
CA ALA A 190 -10.52 0.30 -2.27
C ALA A 190 -11.04 0.55 -0.84
N ALA A 191 -11.13 1.82 -0.43
CA ALA A 191 -11.67 2.18 0.88
C ALA A 191 -13.19 1.95 0.99
N ILE A 192 -13.92 2.19 -0.10
CA ILE A 192 -15.37 1.97 -0.18
C ILE A 192 -15.67 0.47 -0.18
N SER A 193 -14.90 -0.32 -0.93
CA SER A 193 -15.04 -1.79 -0.97
C SER A 193 -14.85 -2.43 0.40
N ALA A 194 -13.88 -1.96 1.18
CA ALA A 194 -13.64 -2.43 2.54
C ALA A 194 -14.81 -2.16 3.50
N LYS A 195 -15.73 -1.27 3.12
CA LYS A 195 -16.99 -0.98 3.87
C LYS A 195 -18.19 -1.76 3.37
N GLY A 196 -18.00 -2.70 2.44
CA GLY A 196 -19.04 -3.61 1.95
C GLY A 196 -19.70 -3.21 0.64
N VAL A 197 -19.22 -2.17 -0.05
CA VAL A 197 -19.69 -1.78 -1.38
C VAL A 197 -18.54 -1.98 -2.40
N PRO A 198 -18.38 -3.17 -3.00
CA PRO A 198 -17.33 -3.44 -3.98
C PRO A 198 -17.33 -2.39 -5.09
N THR A 199 -16.23 -1.67 -5.26
CA THR A 199 -16.15 -0.52 -6.17
C THR A 199 -14.96 -0.67 -7.10
N LEU A 200 -15.26 -0.86 -8.39
CA LEU A 200 -14.26 -1.00 -9.46
C LEU A 200 -13.72 0.36 -9.87
N ASN A 201 -12.57 0.37 -10.57
CA ASN A 201 -12.05 1.57 -11.17
C ASN A 201 -12.10 1.51 -12.70
N LEU A 202 -12.61 2.55 -13.32
CA LEU A 202 -12.79 2.70 -14.76
C LEU A 202 -12.02 3.92 -15.26
N PHE A 203 -11.79 3.96 -16.56
CA PHE A 203 -11.05 5.02 -17.23
C PHE A 203 -11.79 6.37 -17.25
N THR A 204 -10.99 7.44 -17.28
CA THR A 204 -11.46 8.83 -17.50
C THR A 204 -11.01 9.39 -18.84
N GLY A 205 -9.93 8.85 -19.40
CA GLY A 205 -9.22 9.46 -20.54
C GLY A 205 -8.25 10.58 -20.14
N GLY A 206 -8.04 10.80 -18.84
CA GLY A 206 -7.06 11.76 -18.33
C GLY A 206 -5.62 11.36 -18.65
N ASN A 207 -4.74 12.35 -18.73
CA ASN A 207 -3.32 12.17 -19.03
C ASN A 207 -2.46 12.98 -18.07
N ASN A 208 -1.21 12.52 -17.85
CA ASN A 208 -0.20 13.16 -17.01
C ASN A 208 -0.65 13.38 -15.56
N PHE A 209 -1.36 12.43 -14.98
CA PHE A 209 -1.80 12.48 -13.58
C PHE A 209 -0.68 12.88 -12.63
N HIS A 210 -1.00 13.65 -11.58
CA HIS A 210 -0.09 14.19 -10.58
C HIS A 210 0.97 15.16 -11.15
N SER A 211 0.75 15.66 -12.36
CA SER A 211 1.63 16.63 -13.03
C SER A 211 0.96 17.99 -13.17
N ILE A 212 1.76 19.05 -13.21
CA ILE A 212 1.26 20.39 -13.61
C ILE A 212 0.79 20.43 -15.08
N PHE A 213 1.05 19.37 -15.84
CA PHE A 213 0.62 19.18 -17.23
C PHE A 213 -0.55 18.19 -17.34
N GLU A 214 -1.25 17.93 -16.25
CA GLU A 214 -2.44 17.07 -16.26
C GLU A 214 -3.54 17.68 -17.11
N TYR A 215 -4.15 16.90 -17.97
CA TYR A 215 -5.23 17.35 -18.84
C TYR A 215 -6.18 16.21 -19.20
N LEU A 216 -7.43 16.55 -19.50
CA LEU A 216 -8.44 15.69 -20.09
C LEU A 216 -8.74 16.19 -21.50
N PRO A 217 -8.47 15.38 -22.58
CA PRO A 217 -8.84 15.77 -23.92
C PRO A 217 -10.37 15.87 -24.05
N VAL A 218 -10.85 16.94 -24.67
CA VAL A 218 -12.25 17.04 -25.09
C VAL A 218 -12.31 16.52 -26.51
N SER A 219 -12.96 15.39 -26.74
CA SER A 219 -13.16 14.79 -28.05
C SER A 219 -14.24 15.51 -28.86
#